data_0d93f993412629d214ae9f4c56be0a05
#
_entry.id   0d93f993412629d214ae9f4c56be0a05
#
_cell.length_a   1.000
_cell.length_b   1.000
_cell.length_c   1.000
_cell.angle_alpha   90.00
_cell.angle_beta   90.00
_cell.angle_gamma   90.00
#
_symmetry.space_group_name_H-M   'P 1'
#
loop_
_entity.id
_entity.type
_entity.pdbx_description
1 polymer ?
#
loop_
_entity_poly.entity_id
_entity_poly.type
_entity_poly.pdbx_seq_one_letter_code
_entity_poly.pdbx_strand_id
1 'polypeptide(L)'
;SAPIISFNYGAGNDKELKNVFKKSNFFMLFVGIAMALAAFFLAPAFAKIFVSRDAEVLKMTVDGMKTIAVTYLLVGFNIFASSFFTALNNGVVSAVISVLRTFLFKLSLVLILPIVLGLSGIWQATVFAEVLAFIISFIFIAANRRKYKYI
;
A
#
# COMPACT_ATOMS: atom_id res chain seq x y z
N SER A 1 0.73 -3.65 -15.52
CA SER A 1 -0.74 -3.72 -15.75
C SER A 1 -1.32 -2.43 -16.34
N ALA A 2 -0.81 -1.23 -15.97
CA ALA A 2 -1.38 0.04 -16.41
C ALA A 2 -1.56 0.19 -17.94
N PRO A 3 -0.59 -0.13 -18.81
CA PRO A 3 -0.79 -0.06 -20.26
C PRO A 3 -1.90 -0.97 -20.78
N ILE A 4 -2.03 -2.17 -20.20
CA ILE A 4 -3.07 -3.14 -20.60
C ILE A 4 -4.45 -2.63 -20.18
N ILE A 5 -4.56 -2.03 -19.00
CA ILE A 5 -5.79 -1.41 -18.48
C ILE A 5 -6.21 -0.26 -19.40
N SER A 6 -5.29 0.65 -19.69
CA SER A 6 -5.53 1.82 -20.54
C SER A 6 -5.97 1.41 -21.96
N PHE A 7 -5.31 0.41 -22.55
CA PHE A 7 -5.66 -0.11 -23.86
C PHE A 7 -7.08 -0.70 -23.89
N ASN A 8 -7.41 -1.58 -22.94
CA ASN A 8 -8.73 -2.24 -22.90
C ASN A 8 -9.84 -1.24 -22.58
N TYR A 9 -9.57 -0.27 -21.73
CA TYR A 9 -10.52 0.81 -21.44
C TYR A 9 -10.76 1.68 -22.68
N GLY A 10 -9.71 2.09 -23.39
CA GLY A 10 -9.84 2.86 -24.64
C GLY A 10 -10.52 2.11 -25.76
N ALA A 11 -10.35 0.79 -25.83
CA ALA A 11 -11.03 -0.10 -26.79
C ALA A 11 -12.48 -0.46 -26.41
N GLY A 12 -12.97 -0.01 -25.25
CA GLY A 12 -14.31 -0.36 -24.76
C GLY A 12 -14.47 -1.84 -24.40
N ASN A 13 -13.37 -2.56 -24.16
CA ASN A 13 -13.38 -3.98 -23.83
C ASN A 13 -13.58 -4.22 -22.33
N ASP A 14 -14.81 -4.02 -21.86
CA ASP A 14 -15.19 -4.16 -20.45
C ASP A 14 -14.86 -5.56 -19.89
N LYS A 15 -14.97 -6.61 -20.71
CA LYS A 15 -14.70 -7.99 -20.28
C LYS A 15 -13.25 -8.21 -19.92
N GLU A 16 -12.32 -7.76 -20.78
CA GLU A 16 -10.89 -7.85 -20.50
C GLU A 16 -10.47 -6.87 -19.40
N LEU A 17 -11.09 -5.71 -19.31
CA LEU A 17 -10.83 -4.76 -18.22
C LEU A 17 -11.13 -5.40 -16.85
N LYS A 18 -12.27 -6.10 -16.70
CA LYS A 18 -12.60 -6.89 -15.49
C LYS A 18 -11.60 -7.99 -15.22
N ASN A 19 -11.20 -8.72 -16.25
CA ASN A 19 -10.26 -9.81 -16.15
C ASN A 19 -8.87 -9.32 -15.66
N VAL A 20 -8.37 -8.25 -16.26
CA VAL A 20 -7.09 -7.62 -15.86
C VAL A 20 -7.18 -7.05 -14.45
N PHE A 21 -8.27 -6.38 -14.09
CA PHE A 21 -8.48 -5.88 -12.74
C PHE A 21 -8.42 -7.01 -11.70
N LYS A 22 -9.15 -8.10 -11.92
CA LYS A 22 -9.18 -9.25 -11.02
C LYS A 22 -7.81 -9.93 -10.89
N LYS A 23 -7.14 -10.17 -12.02
CA LYS A 23 -5.79 -10.78 -12.05
C LYS A 23 -4.76 -9.90 -11.36
N SER A 24 -4.82 -8.58 -11.58
CA SER A 24 -3.90 -7.64 -10.95
C SER A 24 -4.09 -7.61 -9.43
N ASN A 25 -5.33 -7.59 -8.93
CA ASN A 25 -5.59 -7.65 -7.49
C ASN A 25 -5.10 -8.95 -6.86
N PHE A 26 -5.33 -10.09 -7.52
CA PHE A 26 -4.82 -11.39 -7.05
C PHE A 26 -3.29 -11.41 -7.01
N PHE A 27 -2.65 -10.91 -8.06
CA PHE A 27 -1.20 -10.82 -8.14
C PHE A 27 -0.63 -9.90 -7.03
N MET A 28 -1.25 -8.73 -6.80
CA MET A 28 -0.84 -7.81 -5.74
C MET A 28 -0.98 -8.43 -4.35
N LEU A 29 -2.06 -9.18 -4.11
CA LEU A 29 -2.24 -9.90 -2.85
C LEU A 29 -1.15 -10.98 -2.66
N PHE A 30 -0.87 -11.77 -3.68
CA PHE A 30 0.16 -12.80 -3.64
C PHE A 30 1.55 -12.21 -3.36
N VAL A 31 1.94 -11.17 -4.11
CA VAL A 31 3.21 -10.47 -3.90
C VAL A 31 3.25 -9.79 -2.53
N GLY A 32 2.14 -9.18 -2.09
CA GLY A 32 2.04 -8.56 -0.77
C GLY A 32 2.27 -9.56 0.36
N ILE A 33 1.68 -10.74 0.28
CA ILE A 33 1.90 -11.83 1.26
C ILE A 33 3.36 -12.27 1.22
N ALA A 34 3.92 -12.54 0.04
CA ALA A 34 5.31 -12.97 -0.10
C ALA A 34 6.29 -11.94 0.49
N MET A 35 6.07 -10.64 0.19
CA MET A 35 6.89 -9.55 0.72
C MET A 35 6.73 -9.37 2.23
N ALA A 36 5.50 -9.47 2.75
CA ALA A 36 5.25 -9.40 4.19
C ALA A 36 5.96 -10.52 4.95
N LEU A 37 5.86 -11.76 4.46
CA LEU A 37 6.55 -12.91 5.05
C LEU A 37 8.08 -12.75 4.96
N ALA A 38 8.60 -12.40 3.78
CA ALA A 38 10.02 -12.17 3.61
C ALA A 38 10.55 -11.07 4.56
N ALA A 39 9.88 -9.92 4.63
CA ALA A 39 10.26 -8.83 5.51
C ALA A 39 10.17 -9.22 6.99
N PHE A 40 9.16 -9.97 7.38
CA PHE A 40 8.98 -10.43 8.76
C PHE A 40 10.08 -11.41 9.21
N PHE A 41 10.36 -12.42 8.39
CA PHE A 41 11.36 -13.44 8.74
C PHE A 41 12.80 -12.96 8.57
N LEU A 42 13.07 -12.07 7.61
CA LEU A 42 14.40 -11.53 7.37
C LEU A 42 14.72 -10.30 8.25
N ALA A 43 13.74 -9.75 8.97
CA ALA A 43 13.95 -8.59 9.84
C ALA A 43 15.15 -8.72 10.77
N PRO A 44 15.38 -9.84 11.50
CA PRO A 44 16.54 -9.98 12.38
C PRO A 44 17.88 -9.97 11.63
N ALA A 45 17.91 -10.56 10.42
CA ALA A 45 19.12 -10.60 9.62
C ALA A 45 19.47 -9.21 9.07
N PHE A 46 18.49 -8.50 8.54
CA PHE A 46 18.69 -7.12 8.06
C PHE A 46 19.03 -6.16 9.18
N ALA A 47 18.34 -6.23 10.33
CA ALA A 47 18.63 -5.37 11.46
C ALA A 47 20.08 -5.52 11.95
N LYS A 48 20.63 -6.74 11.98
CA LYS A 48 22.02 -7.00 12.37
C LYS A 48 23.05 -6.36 11.44
N ILE A 49 22.74 -6.12 10.18
CA ILE A 49 23.64 -5.45 9.24
C ILE A 49 23.88 -3.99 9.66
N PHE A 50 22.83 -3.33 10.17
CA PHE A 50 22.89 -1.91 10.52
C PHE A 50 23.17 -1.67 12.01
N VAL A 51 22.72 -2.58 12.87
CA VAL A 51 22.82 -2.43 14.34
C VAL A 51 23.38 -3.73 14.93
N SER A 52 24.70 -3.85 14.96
CA SER A 52 25.35 -5.07 15.47
C SER A 52 25.87 -4.96 16.91
N ARG A 53 26.01 -3.75 17.46
CA ARG A 53 26.71 -3.51 18.72
C ARG A 53 25.81 -3.25 19.93
N ASP A 54 24.57 -2.82 19.71
CA ASP A 54 23.63 -2.47 20.78
C ASP A 54 22.42 -3.43 20.71
N ALA A 55 22.30 -4.26 21.74
CA ALA A 55 21.24 -5.28 21.80
C ALA A 55 19.83 -4.67 21.94
N GLU A 56 19.69 -3.53 22.63
CA GLU A 56 18.41 -2.87 22.85
C GLU A 56 17.94 -2.21 21.56
N VAL A 57 18.82 -1.47 20.88
CA VAL A 57 18.53 -0.86 19.57
C VAL A 57 18.26 -1.93 18.51
N LEU A 58 19.00 -3.05 18.55
CA LEU A 58 18.75 -4.18 17.64
C LEU A 58 17.34 -4.74 17.82
N LYS A 59 16.92 -5.01 19.05
CA LYS A 59 15.59 -5.52 19.36
C LYS A 59 14.51 -4.54 18.87
N MET A 60 14.65 -3.27 19.21
CA MET A 60 13.71 -2.22 18.78
C MET A 60 13.62 -2.13 17.24
N THR A 61 14.75 -2.25 16.54
CA THR A 61 14.79 -2.24 15.07
C THR A 61 14.07 -3.44 14.48
N VAL A 62 14.30 -4.63 15.03
CA VAL A 62 13.63 -5.86 14.59
C VAL A 62 12.11 -5.77 14.78
N ASP A 63 11.67 -5.30 15.96
CA ASP A 63 10.24 -5.16 16.27
C ASP A 63 9.58 -4.12 15.35
N GLY A 64 10.27 -3.01 15.08
CA GLY A 64 9.82 -2.01 14.11
C GLY A 64 9.72 -2.56 12.69
N MET A 65 10.73 -3.27 12.22
CA MET A 65 10.71 -3.90 10.89
C MET A 65 9.58 -4.92 10.74
N LYS A 66 9.33 -5.75 11.77
CA LYS A 66 8.22 -6.70 11.78
C LYS A 66 6.86 -5.99 11.76
N THR A 67 6.74 -4.89 12.49
CA THR A 67 5.52 -4.06 12.48
C THR A 67 5.25 -3.50 11.09
N ILE A 68 6.27 -2.96 10.42
CA ILE A 68 6.13 -2.44 9.05
C ILE A 68 5.86 -3.58 8.04
N ALA A 69 6.38 -4.78 8.25
CA ALA A 69 6.18 -5.91 7.34
C ALA A 69 4.69 -6.16 7.03
N VAL A 70 3.80 -5.94 8.01
CA VAL A 70 2.35 -6.09 7.82
C VAL A 70 1.80 -5.12 6.75
N THR A 71 2.41 -3.96 6.58
CA THR A 71 1.95 -2.97 5.60
C THR A 71 2.06 -3.44 4.16
N TYR A 72 2.98 -4.37 3.84
CA TYR A 72 3.14 -4.89 2.49
C TYR A 72 1.89 -5.57 1.94
N LEU A 73 1.00 -6.06 2.82
CA LEU A 73 -0.31 -6.59 2.41
C LEU A 73 -1.20 -5.52 1.77
N LEU A 74 -1.07 -4.27 2.20
CA LEU A 74 -1.92 -3.15 1.78
C LEU A 74 -1.27 -2.24 0.74
N VAL A 75 0.05 -2.07 0.83
CA VAL A 75 0.83 -1.16 -0.04
C VAL A 75 0.62 -1.47 -1.52
N GLY A 76 0.67 -2.76 -1.89
CA GLY A 76 0.46 -3.19 -3.27
C GLY A 76 -0.90 -2.76 -3.81
N PHE A 77 -1.96 -2.98 -3.04
CA PHE A 77 -3.31 -2.56 -3.40
C PHE A 77 -3.45 -1.03 -3.50
N ASN A 78 -2.90 -0.29 -2.55
CA ASN A 78 -2.97 1.18 -2.54
C ASN A 78 -2.28 1.80 -3.76
N ILE A 79 -1.09 1.29 -4.11
CA ILE A 79 -0.35 1.72 -5.32
C ILE A 79 -1.13 1.32 -6.58
N PHE A 80 -1.65 0.11 -6.61
CA PHE A 80 -2.44 -0.37 -7.74
C PHE A 80 -3.69 0.49 -7.94
N ALA A 81 -4.44 0.82 -6.89
CA ALA A 81 -5.64 1.64 -6.97
C ALA A 81 -5.36 3.01 -7.62
N SER A 82 -4.31 3.71 -7.19
CA SER A 82 -3.91 4.97 -7.80
C SER A 82 -3.51 4.80 -9.27
N SER A 83 -2.65 3.82 -9.59
CA SER A 83 -2.21 3.52 -10.95
C SER A 83 -3.37 3.08 -11.85
N PHE A 84 -4.34 2.37 -11.31
CA PHE A 84 -5.54 1.93 -12.01
C PHE A 84 -6.39 3.11 -12.48
N PHE A 85 -6.64 4.09 -11.60
CA PHE A 85 -7.37 5.30 -11.98
C PHE A 85 -6.59 6.17 -12.97
N THR A 86 -5.27 6.22 -12.88
CA THR A 86 -4.44 6.86 -13.91
C THR A 86 -4.64 6.19 -15.27
N ALA A 87 -4.63 4.86 -15.31
CA ALA A 87 -4.83 4.08 -16.54
C ALA A 87 -6.24 4.23 -17.12
N LEU A 88 -7.24 4.50 -16.28
CA LEU A 88 -8.63 4.84 -16.70
C LEU A 88 -8.79 6.33 -17.11
N ASN A 89 -7.69 7.06 -17.26
CA ASN A 89 -7.69 8.50 -17.56
C ASN A 89 -8.43 9.34 -16.50
N ASN A 90 -8.46 8.88 -15.25
CA ASN A 90 -9.00 9.62 -14.11
C ASN A 90 -7.88 10.08 -13.17
N GLY A 91 -7.08 11.04 -13.67
CA GLY A 91 -5.94 11.60 -12.94
C GLY A 91 -6.34 12.27 -11.62
N VAL A 92 -7.54 12.83 -11.53
CA VAL A 92 -8.02 13.48 -10.31
C VAL A 92 -8.15 12.49 -9.17
N VAL A 93 -8.84 11.36 -9.39
CA VAL A 93 -9.00 10.32 -8.36
C VAL A 93 -7.64 9.71 -7.99
N SER A 94 -6.80 9.46 -8.98
CA SER A 94 -5.43 8.97 -8.75
C SER A 94 -4.62 9.92 -7.88
N ALA A 95 -4.65 11.23 -8.19
CA ALA A 95 -3.95 12.26 -7.42
C ALA A 95 -4.49 12.34 -5.98
N VAL A 96 -5.81 12.33 -5.80
CA VAL A 96 -6.44 12.35 -4.47
C VAL A 96 -5.99 11.16 -3.63
N ILE A 97 -6.03 9.94 -4.17
CA ILE A 97 -5.56 8.74 -3.46
C ILE A 97 -4.09 8.90 -3.04
N SER A 98 -3.22 9.35 -3.95
CA SER A 98 -1.78 9.48 -3.70
C SER A 98 -1.46 10.57 -2.68
N VAL A 99 -2.13 11.73 -2.78
CA VAL A 99 -1.94 12.86 -1.85
C VAL A 99 -2.44 12.50 -0.46
N LEU A 100 -3.64 11.93 -0.34
CA LEU A 100 -4.18 11.50 0.95
C LEU A 100 -3.27 10.47 1.63
N ARG A 101 -2.81 9.47 0.87
CA ARG A 101 -1.92 8.43 1.39
C ARG A 101 -0.60 8.99 1.89
N THR A 102 0.08 9.81 1.07
CA THR A 102 1.47 10.21 1.34
C THR A 102 1.54 11.45 2.24
N PHE A 103 0.75 12.48 1.94
CA PHE A 103 0.80 13.73 2.69
C PHE A 103 -0.13 13.70 3.90
N LEU A 104 -1.43 13.45 3.71
CA LEU A 104 -2.36 13.60 4.81
C LEU A 104 -2.17 12.49 5.85
N PHE A 105 -2.23 11.22 5.44
CA PHE A 105 -2.18 10.14 6.43
C PHE A 105 -0.77 9.89 6.94
N LYS A 106 0.19 9.66 6.03
CA LYS A 106 1.53 9.27 6.46
C LYS A 106 2.25 10.39 7.21
N LEU A 107 2.25 11.61 6.66
CA LEU A 107 2.92 12.74 7.30
C LEU A 107 2.26 13.10 8.64
N SER A 108 0.93 13.21 8.69
CA SER A 108 0.24 13.57 9.93
C SER A 108 0.44 12.52 11.02
N LEU A 109 0.33 11.22 10.67
CA LEU A 109 0.49 10.17 11.68
C LEU A 109 1.94 10.02 12.15
N VAL A 110 2.94 10.21 11.28
CA VAL A 110 4.35 10.18 11.69
C VAL A 110 4.70 11.35 12.62
N LEU A 111 4.01 12.48 12.51
CA LEU A 111 4.21 13.61 13.43
C LEU A 111 3.44 13.44 14.74
N ILE A 112 2.23 12.90 14.72
CA ILE A 112 1.33 12.84 15.88
C ILE A 112 1.59 11.60 16.75
N LEU A 113 1.70 10.41 16.15
CA LEU A 113 1.80 9.16 16.91
C LEU A 113 3.04 9.06 17.81
N PRO A 114 4.22 9.54 17.44
CA PRO A 114 5.38 9.52 18.32
C PRO A 114 5.21 10.37 19.59
N ILE A 115 4.38 11.42 19.52
CA ILE A 115 4.08 12.26 20.70
C ILE A 115 3.27 11.47 21.74
N VAL A 116 2.38 10.58 21.27
CA VAL A 116 1.48 9.81 22.15
C VAL A 116 2.06 8.46 22.55
N LEU A 117 2.75 7.78 21.62
CA LEU A 117 3.21 6.39 21.76
C LEU A 117 4.75 6.26 21.83
N GLY A 118 5.49 7.38 21.85
CA GLY A 118 6.94 7.36 21.83
C GLY A 118 7.50 6.76 20.53
N LEU A 119 8.68 6.14 20.61
CA LEU A 119 9.38 5.58 19.44
C LEU A 119 8.56 4.51 18.69
N SER A 120 7.75 3.74 19.40
CA SER A 120 6.85 2.74 18.75
C SER A 120 5.82 3.39 17.85
N GLY A 121 5.43 4.63 18.12
CA GLY A 121 4.51 5.41 17.32
C GLY A 121 5.00 5.67 15.88
N ILE A 122 6.32 5.73 15.66
CA ILE A 122 6.90 5.91 14.33
C ILE A 122 6.57 4.71 13.42
N TRP A 123 6.71 3.49 13.95
CA TRP A 123 6.43 2.26 13.21
C TRP A 123 4.93 2.08 12.98
N GLN A 124 4.14 2.32 14.02
CA GLN A 124 2.68 2.21 13.97
C GLN A 124 2.05 3.26 13.04
N ALA A 125 2.61 4.47 12.95
CA ALA A 125 2.15 5.50 12.04
C ALA A 125 2.10 5.02 10.58
N THR A 126 3.10 4.26 10.15
CA THR A 126 3.12 3.69 8.81
C THR A 126 2.00 2.67 8.61
N VAL A 127 1.75 1.82 9.61
CA VAL A 127 0.65 0.83 9.55
C VAL A 127 -0.70 1.52 9.45
N PHE A 128 -0.99 2.46 10.35
CA PHE A 128 -2.26 3.19 10.34
C PHE A 128 -2.45 4.01 9.06
N ALA A 129 -1.38 4.63 8.54
CA ALA A 129 -1.44 5.36 7.27
C ALA A 129 -1.84 4.46 6.10
N GLU A 130 -1.26 3.26 5.99
CA GLU A 130 -1.59 2.32 4.92
C GLU A 130 -3.00 1.73 5.07
N VAL A 131 -3.48 1.53 6.31
CA VAL A 131 -4.88 1.10 6.57
C VAL A 131 -5.86 2.19 6.13
N LEU A 132 -5.65 3.45 6.51
CA LEU A 132 -6.49 4.56 6.08
C LEU A 132 -6.47 4.73 4.56
N ALA A 133 -5.29 4.63 3.95
CA ALA A 133 -5.14 4.68 2.50
C ALA A 133 -5.89 3.53 1.81
N PHE A 134 -5.86 2.33 2.38
CA PHE A 134 -6.61 1.17 1.87
C PHE A 134 -8.12 1.41 1.89
N ILE A 135 -8.64 1.94 3.00
CA ILE A 135 -10.07 2.26 3.13
C ILE A 135 -10.47 3.26 2.04
N ILE A 136 -9.72 4.34 1.87
CA ILE A 136 -10.01 5.36 0.85
C ILE A 136 -9.89 4.78 -0.56
N SER A 137 -8.85 4.02 -0.85
CA SER A 137 -8.66 3.36 -2.15
C SER A 137 -9.82 2.42 -2.47
N PHE A 138 -10.26 1.64 -1.48
CA PHE A 138 -11.41 0.73 -1.61
C PHE A 138 -12.71 1.50 -1.88
N ILE A 139 -12.94 2.61 -1.17
CA ILE A 139 -14.12 3.47 -1.37
C ILE A 139 -14.14 4.01 -2.82
N PHE A 140 -13.01 4.55 -3.32
CA PHE A 140 -12.95 5.06 -4.69
C PHE A 140 -13.16 3.95 -5.73
N ILE A 141 -12.57 2.76 -5.53
CA ILE A 141 -12.81 1.61 -6.39
C ILE A 141 -14.30 1.23 -6.35
N ALA A 142 -14.90 1.07 -5.17
CA ALA A 142 -16.31 0.69 -5.06
C ALA A 142 -17.25 1.74 -5.67
N ALA A 143 -17.01 3.03 -5.43
CA ALA A 143 -17.83 4.13 -5.95
C ALA A 143 -17.80 4.23 -7.49
N ASN A 144 -16.64 3.99 -8.10
CA ASN A 144 -16.45 4.14 -9.53
C ASN A 144 -16.72 2.85 -10.35
N ARG A 145 -17.08 1.74 -9.71
CA ARG A 145 -17.27 0.44 -10.38
C ARG A 145 -18.28 0.46 -11.51
N ARG A 146 -19.39 1.19 -11.32
CA ARG A 146 -20.44 1.30 -12.34
C ARG A 146 -20.04 2.19 -13.51
N LYS A 147 -19.28 3.25 -13.23
CA LYS A 147 -18.81 4.20 -14.25
C LYS A 147 -17.84 3.56 -15.23
N TYR A 148 -16.92 2.76 -14.74
CA TYR A 148 -15.85 2.16 -15.55
C TYR A 148 -16.04 0.66 -15.82
N LYS A 149 -17.07 0.04 -15.28
CA LYS A 149 -17.48 -1.35 -15.54
C LYS A 149 -16.38 -2.41 -15.36
N TYR A 150 -15.51 -2.27 -14.39
CA TYR A 150 -14.41 -3.21 -14.11
C TYR A 150 -14.73 -4.26 -13.04
N ILE A 151 -15.92 -4.25 -12.48
CA ILE A 151 -16.48 -5.24 -11.54
C ILE A 151 -17.84 -5.71 -12.05
#